data_0a76d088580e777bbe4102d38b560b07
#
_entry.id   0a76d088580e777bbe4102d38b560b07
#
_cell.length_a   1.000
_cell.length_b   1.000
_cell.length_c   1.000
_cell.angle_alpha   90.00
_cell.angle_beta   90.00
_cell.angle_gamma   90.00
#
_symmetry.space_group_name_H-M   'P 1'
#
loop_
_entity.id
_entity.type
_entity.pdbx_description
1 polymer ?
#
loop_
_entity_poly.entity_id
_entity_poly.type
_entity_poly.pdbx_seq_one_letter_code
_entity_poly.pdbx_strand_id
1 'polypeptide(L)' 'MYFTDRGIEELTARRGGEDVSVAWLGERLQEFVDLNPEFETPVERLATWLARLDDEDD' A
#
# COMPACT_ATOMS: atom_id res chain seq x y z
N MET A 1 14.65 -14.40 -2.48
CA MET A 1 13.95 -13.11 -2.61
C MET A 1 12.47 -13.32 -2.58
N TYR A 2 11.75 -12.47 -1.85
CA TYR A 2 10.32 -12.57 -1.79
C TYR A 2 9.70 -11.78 -2.91
N PHE A 3 8.54 -12.16 -3.34
CA PHE A 3 7.82 -11.41 -4.37
C PHE A 3 7.56 -9.97 -3.95
N THR A 4 7.37 -9.76 -2.66
CA THR A 4 7.16 -8.41 -2.14
C THR A 4 8.37 -7.53 -2.43
N ASP A 5 9.57 -8.08 -2.32
CA ASP A 5 10.76 -7.30 -2.59
C ASP A 5 10.81 -6.83 -4.03
N ARG A 6 10.36 -7.66 -4.95
CA ARG A 6 10.35 -7.28 -6.34
C ARG A 6 9.40 -6.11 -6.58
N GLY A 7 8.22 -6.16 -5.96
CA GLY A 7 7.27 -5.08 -6.11
C GLY A 7 7.78 -3.79 -5.54
N ILE A 8 8.42 -3.86 -4.39
CA ILE A 8 8.96 -2.66 -3.76
C ILE A 8 10.09 -2.09 -4.61
N GLU A 9 10.93 -2.94 -5.17
CA GLU A 9 12.01 -2.46 -6.01
C GLU A 9 11.48 -1.76 -7.25
N GLU A 10 10.46 -2.31 -7.86
CA GLU A 10 9.90 -1.68 -9.03
C GLU A 10 9.23 -0.34 -8.67
N LEU A 11 8.54 -0.31 -7.55
CA LEU A 11 7.92 0.92 -7.10
C LEU A 11 8.97 1.99 -6.88
N THR A 12 10.06 1.64 -6.22
CA THR A 12 11.14 2.58 -5.95
C THR A 12 11.79 3.06 -7.26
N ALA A 13 11.99 2.15 -8.20
CA ALA A 13 12.62 2.51 -9.45
C ALA A 13 11.76 3.47 -10.26
N ARG A 14 10.43 3.30 -10.19
CA ARG A 14 9.56 4.12 -11.01
C ARG A 14 9.08 5.39 -10.32
N ARG A 15 8.96 5.35 -9.00
CA ARG A 15 8.39 6.48 -8.29
C ARG A 15 9.18 6.90 -7.07
N GLY A 16 10.41 6.47 -6.94
CA GLY A 16 11.17 6.71 -5.72
C GLY A 16 11.38 8.17 -5.38
N GLY A 17 11.26 9.06 -6.34
CA GLY A 17 11.41 10.48 -6.06
C GLY A 17 10.12 11.22 -5.84
N GLU A 18 8.97 10.52 -5.81
CA GLU A 18 7.70 11.18 -5.70
C GLU A 18 7.19 11.19 -4.29
N ASP A 19 6.54 12.26 -3.92
CA ASP A 19 5.80 12.32 -2.66
C ASP A 19 4.34 12.30 -3.04
N VAL A 20 3.55 11.45 -2.43
CA VAL A 20 2.15 11.35 -2.76
C VAL A 20 1.31 11.61 -1.53
N SER A 21 0.11 12.09 -1.73
CA SER A 21 -0.79 12.35 -0.61
C SER A 21 -1.43 11.05 -0.14
N VAL A 22 -1.91 11.06 1.10
CA VAL A 22 -2.64 9.91 1.61
C VAL A 22 -3.92 9.71 0.82
N ALA A 23 -4.54 10.80 0.37
CA ALA A 23 -5.75 10.66 -0.44
C ALA A 23 -5.45 9.93 -1.74
N TRP A 24 -4.33 10.26 -2.37
CA TRP A 24 -3.93 9.56 -3.60
C TRP A 24 -3.71 8.08 -3.32
N LEU A 25 -3.01 7.78 -2.24
CA LEU A 25 -2.73 6.39 -1.90
C LEU A 25 -4.01 5.63 -1.64
N GLY A 26 -4.93 6.23 -0.87
CA GLY A 26 -6.20 5.57 -0.57
C GLY A 26 -6.98 5.24 -1.84
N GLU A 27 -6.98 6.18 -2.78
CA GLU A 27 -7.69 5.94 -4.03
C GLU A 27 -7.01 4.83 -4.83
N ARG A 28 -5.71 4.76 -4.80
CA ARG A 28 -5.01 3.68 -5.53
C ARG A 28 -5.28 2.33 -4.89
N LEU A 29 -5.33 2.28 -3.56
CA LEU A 29 -5.65 1.03 -2.89
C LEU A 29 -7.06 0.58 -3.23
N GLN A 30 -8.02 1.53 -3.26
CA GLN A 30 -9.39 1.19 -3.60
C GLN A 30 -9.47 0.70 -5.05
N GLU A 31 -8.76 1.36 -5.94
CA GLU A 31 -8.77 0.97 -7.34
C GLU A 31 -8.20 -0.44 -7.50
N PHE A 32 -7.15 -0.74 -6.76
CA PHE A 32 -6.56 -2.08 -6.85
C PHE A 32 -7.56 -3.14 -6.41
N VAL A 33 -8.30 -2.87 -5.32
CA VAL A 33 -9.28 -3.81 -4.83
C VAL A 33 -10.43 -3.95 -5.82
N ASP A 34 -10.82 -2.86 -6.46
CA ASP A 34 -11.89 -2.94 -7.44
C ASP A 34 -11.49 -3.84 -8.60
N LEU A 35 -10.21 -3.83 -8.97
CA LEU A 35 -9.74 -4.67 -10.05
C LEU A 35 -9.40 -6.07 -9.57
N ASN A 36 -9.14 -6.24 -8.30
CA ASN A 36 -8.74 -7.51 -7.73
C ASN A 36 -9.48 -7.74 -6.42
N PRO A 37 -10.78 -8.05 -6.50
CA PRO A 37 -11.59 -8.15 -5.27
C PRO A 37 -11.09 -9.20 -4.28
N GLU A 38 -10.34 -10.17 -4.75
CA GLU A 38 -9.85 -11.20 -3.85
C GLU A 38 -8.84 -10.64 -2.87
N PHE A 39 -8.33 -9.44 -3.08
CA PHE A 39 -7.37 -8.86 -2.16
C PHE A 39 -7.98 -7.83 -1.23
N GLU A 40 -9.29 -7.77 -1.14
CA GLU A 40 -9.95 -6.79 -0.30
C GLU A 40 -9.48 -6.84 1.14
N THR A 41 -9.46 -8.02 1.74
CA THR A 41 -9.06 -8.14 3.14
C THR A 41 -7.58 -7.83 3.36
N PRO A 42 -6.66 -8.34 2.54
CA PRO A 42 -5.25 -7.96 2.73
C PRO A 42 -5.01 -6.46 2.57
N VAL A 43 -5.69 -5.82 1.63
CA VAL A 43 -5.48 -4.39 1.41
C VAL A 43 -6.07 -3.60 2.57
N GLU A 44 -7.23 -4.01 3.08
CA GLU A 44 -7.82 -3.36 4.23
C GLU A 44 -6.89 -3.46 5.43
N ARG A 45 -6.26 -4.61 5.61
CA ARG A 45 -5.34 -4.78 6.71
C ARG A 45 -4.09 -3.93 6.55
N LEU A 46 -3.59 -3.80 5.33
CA LEU A 46 -2.45 -2.95 5.08
C LEU A 46 -2.78 -1.50 5.39
N ALA A 47 -3.95 -1.04 4.95
CA ALA A 47 -4.36 0.34 5.20
C ALA A 47 -4.49 0.62 6.69
N THR A 48 -5.09 -0.32 7.43
CA THR A 48 -5.25 -0.16 8.86
C THR A 48 -3.90 -0.14 9.56
N TRP A 49 -3.01 -1.01 9.13
CA TRP A 49 -1.69 -1.07 9.72
C TRP A 49 -0.93 0.25 9.50
N LEU A 50 -1.03 0.79 8.29
CA LEU A 50 -0.38 2.05 7.99
C LEU A 50 -0.98 3.18 8.86
N ALA A 51 -2.30 3.15 9.07
CA ALA A 51 -2.95 4.18 9.86
C ALA A 51 -2.49 4.15 11.31
N ARG A 52 -2.07 3.00 11.81
CA ARG A 52 -1.69 2.86 13.20
C ARG A 52 -0.20 2.75 13.41
N LEU A 53 0.57 3.05 12.38
CA LEU A 53 1.99 2.81 12.46
C LEU A 53 2.66 3.56 13.58
N ASP A 54 2.22 4.77 13.85
CA ASP A 54 2.82 5.55 14.90
C ASP A 54 2.18 5.38 16.25
N ASP A 55 1.18 4.48 16.41
CA ASP A 55 0.51 4.31 17.61
C ASP A 55 1.21 3.33 18.35
N GLU A 56 1.95 3.66 19.39
CA GLU A 56 2.75 2.76 19.94
C GLU A 56 2.20 2.09 21.02
N ASP A 57 1.15 2.13 21.36
CA ASP A 57 0.67 1.53 22.37
C ASP A 57 0.34 0.32 22.15
N ASP A 58 0.50 -0.33 21.56
CA ASP A 58 0.15 -1.53 21.45
C ASP A 58 0.60 -2.29 21.87
#